data_ce68e1eca850c6b2fff1b9e8cfb1bab3
#
_entry.id   ce68e1eca850c6b2fff1b9e8cfb1bab3
#
_cell.length_a   1.000
_cell.length_b   1.000
_cell.length_c   1.000
_cell.angle_alpha   90.00
_cell.angle_beta   90.00
_cell.angle_gamma   90.00
#
_symmetry.space_group_name_H-M   'P 1'
#
loop_
_entity.id
_entity.type
_entity.pdbx_description
1 polymer ?
#
loop_
_entity_poly.entity_id
_entity_poly.type
_entity_poly.pdbx_seq_one_letter_code
_entity_poly.pdbx_strand_id
1 'polypeptide(L)'
;MNLRALRYLVALAKFLSFSRAADHCAVTQSTLSIQIRKLEEYLGLVLFERNSSRVALTADGRDVLRMAQVIVAAADDIVTFSRARARERPLKQDELIERTW
;
A
#
# COMPACT_ATOMS: atom_id res chain seq x y z
N MET A 1 5.32 0.20 10.22
CA MET A 1 4.29 0.01 9.17
C MET A 1 3.98 1.37 8.55
N ASN A 2 3.82 1.41 7.26
CA ASN A 2 3.47 2.63 6.55
C ASN A 2 2.53 2.31 5.38
N LEU A 3 1.98 3.35 4.75
CA LEU A 3 1.04 3.18 3.65
C LEU A 3 1.66 2.42 2.46
N ARG A 4 2.92 2.67 2.18
CA ARG A 4 3.62 1.98 1.08
C ARG A 4 3.65 0.47 1.31
N ALA A 5 3.96 0.04 2.54
CA ALA A 5 3.96 -1.38 2.87
C ALA A 5 2.58 -2.01 2.68
N LEU A 6 1.51 -1.28 3.04
CA LEU A 6 0.14 -1.76 2.84
C LEU A 6 -0.22 -1.83 1.35
N ARG A 7 0.26 -0.91 0.53
CA ARG A 7 0.08 -0.98 -0.92
C ARG A 7 0.79 -2.20 -1.51
N TYR A 8 1.97 -2.52 -1.01
CA TYR A 8 2.69 -3.73 -1.44
C TYR A 8 1.94 -5.00 -1.05
N LEU A 9 1.38 -5.03 0.15
CA LEU A 9 0.54 -6.15 0.60
C LEU A 9 -0.65 -6.35 -0.33
N VAL A 10 -1.38 -5.28 -0.65
CA VAL A 10 -2.54 -5.34 -1.53
C VAL A 10 -2.14 -5.83 -2.93
N ALA A 11 -1.03 -5.33 -3.47
CA ALA A 11 -0.54 -5.74 -4.79
C ALA A 11 -0.13 -7.23 -4.80
N LEU A 12 0.62 -7.67 -3.79
CA LEU A 12 1.04 -9.07 -3.72
C LEU A 12 -0.14 -10.02 -3.57
N ALA A 13 -1.15 -9.63 -2.80
CA ALA A 13 -2.38 -10.41 -2.65
C ALA A 13 -3.16 -10.52 -3.97
N LYS A 14 -3.13 -9.44 -4.78
CA LYS A 14 -3.83 -9.41 -6.06
C LYS A 14 -3.16 -10.34 -7.08
N PHE A 15 -1.84 -10.28 -7.19
CA PHE A 15 -1.12 -11.00 -8.24
C PHE A 15 -0.64 -12.38 -7.80
N LEU A 16 -0.42 -12.58 -6.50
CA LEU A 16 0.16 -13.79 -5.92
C LEU A 16 1.47 -14.19 -6.64
N SER A 17 2.23 -13.17 -7.02
CA SER A 17 3.50 -13.28 -7.72
C SER A 17 4.35 -12.08 -7.32
N PHE A 18 5.53 -12.32 -6.76
CA PHE A 18 6.44 -11.25 -6.37
C PHE A 18 6.89 -10.41 -7.56
N SER A 19 7.18 -11.03 -8.71
CA SER A 19 7.61 -10.29 -9.89
C SER A 19 6.49 -9.41 -10.44
N ARG A 20 5.28 -9.93 -10.53
CA ARG A 20 4.14 -9.17 -11.07
C ARG A 20 3.73 -8.05 -10.13
N ALA A 21 3.72 -8.30 -8.83
CA ALA A 21 3.41 -7.27 -7.84
C ALA A 21 4.48 -6.16 -7.85
N ALA A 22 5.76 -6.54 -7.94
CA ALA A 22 6.86 -5.59 -8.03
C ALA A 22 6.74 -4.71 -9.27
N ASP A 23 6.44 -5.31 -10.42
CA ASP A 23 6.21 -4.56 -11.67
C ASP A 23 5.05 -3.56 -11.50
N HIS A 24 3.95 -4.01 -10.92
CA HIS A 24 2.79 -3.15 -10.67
C HIS A 24 3.14 -1.96 -9.77
N CYS A 25 3.98 -2.19 -8.77
CA CYS A 25 4.39 -1.14 -7.83
C CYS A 25 5.60 -0.32 -8.30
N ALA A 26 6.15 -0.64 -9.48
CA ALA A 26 7.33 0.01 -10.05
C ALA A 26 8.56 -0.06 -9.12
N VAL A 27 8.76 -1.22 -8.52
CA VAL A 27 9.90 -1.52 -7.64
C VAL A 27 10.53 -2.86 -8.04
N THR A 28 11.70 -3.16 -7.49
CA THR A 28 12.33 -4.46 -7.68
C THR A 28 11.66 -5.53 -6.84
N GLN A 29 11.79 -6.81 -7.24
CA GLN A 29 11.31 -7.92 -6.41
C GLN A 29 11.96 -7.91 -5.03
N SER A 30 13.26 -7.60 -4.97
CA SER A 30 13.98 -7.52 -3.69
C SER A 30 13.37 -6.49 -2.77
N THR A 31 13.05 -5.31 -3.28
CA THR A 31 12.41 -4.25 -2.49
C THR A 31 11.05 -4.70 -1.98
N LEU A 32 10.23 -5.26 -2.83
CA LEU A 32 8.91 -5.74 -2.43
C LEU A 32 9.01 -6.84 -1.37
N SER A 33 9.87 -7.82 -1.59
CA SER A 33 10.06 -8.95 -0.68
C SER A 33 10.53 -8.49 0.70
N ILE A 34 11.48 -7.56 0.74
CA ILE A 34 12.00 -7.01 2.01
C ILE A 34 10.89 -6.26 2.75
N GLN A 35 10.12 -5.45 2.05
CA GLN A 35 9.05 -4.66 2.67
C GLN A 35 7.93 -5.55 3.21
N ILE A 36 7.58 -6.60 2.51
CA ILE A 36 6.59 -7.57 3.00
C ILE A 36 7.11 -8.27 4.26
N ARG A 37 8.37 -8.70 4.25
CA ARG A 37 8.98 -9.35 5.43
C ARG A 37 9.02 -8.40 6.63
N LYS A 38 9.38 -7.14 6.42
CA LYS A 38 9.38 -6.15 7.50
C LYS A 38 7.98 -5.92 8.07
N LEU A 39 6.97 -5.92 7.22
CA LEU A 39 5.59 -5.81 7.66
C LEU A 39 5.18 -7.01 8.50
N GLU A 40 5.49 -8.22 8.06
CA GLU A 40 5.24 -9.44 8.81
C GLU A 40 5.93 -9.42 10.18
N GLU A 41 7.19 -9.00 10.22
CA GLU A 41 7.95 -8.88 11.46
C GLU A 41 7.33 -7.85 12.40
N TYR A 42 6.93 -6.70 11.88
CA TYR A 42 6.31 -5.65 12.67
C TYR A 42 5.00 -6.11 13.30
N LEU A 43 4.19 -6.85 12.53
CA LEU A 43 2.88 -7.33 13.00
C LEU A 43 3.01 -8.61 13.82
N GLY A 44 4.14 -9.31 13.72
CA GLY A 44 4.30 -10.63 14.37
C GLY A 44 3.43 -11.70 13.74
N LEU A 45 3.11 -11.57 12.45
CA LEU A 45 2.23 -12.48 11.72
C LEU A 45 2.87 -12.91 10.41
N VAL A 46 2.61 -14.14 9.99
CA VAL A 46 2.91 -14.60 8.64
C VAL A 46 1.69 -14.29 7.78
N LEU A 47 1.85 -13.42 6.79
CA LEU A 47 0.75 -12.99 5.91
C LEU A 47 0.69 -13.83 4.64
N PHE A 48 1.84 -14.31 4.16
CA PHE A 48 1.95 -15.13 2.95
C PHE A 48 2.74 -16.39 3.21
N GLU A 49 2.21 -17.51 2.74
CA GLU A 49 2.96 -18.75 2.63
C GLU A 49 3.62 -18.80 1.27
N ARG A 50 4.89 -19.21 1.24
CA ARG A 50 5.72 -19.22 0.05
C ARG A 50 6.42 -20.57 -0.05
N ASN A 51 6.35 -21.14 -1.22
CA ASN A 51 7.22 -22.26 -1.60
C ASN A 51 7.78 -21.97 -3.00
N SER A 52 8.53 -22.90 -3.57
CA SER A 52 9.21 -22.71 -4.85
C SER A 52 8.26 -22.41 -6.01
N SER A 53 6.98 -22.73 -5.91
CA SER A 53 6.02 -22.62 -7.02
C SER A 53 4.78 -21.80 -6.70
N ARG A 54 4.56 -21.42 -5.42
CA ARG A 54 3.30 -20.77 -5.03
C ARG A 54 3.50 -19.72 -3.96
N VAL A 55 2.69 -18.67 -4.07
CA VAL A 55 2.48 -17.67 -3.02
C VAL A 55 0.99 -17.70 -2.70
N ALA A 56 0.65 -17.78 -1.42
CA ALA A 56 -0.74 -17.81 -0.99
C ALA A 56 -0.90 -17.02 0.31
N LEU A 57 -2.06 -16.40 0.49
CA LEU A 57 -2.38 -15.73 1.74
C LEU A 57 -2.63 -16.75 2.85
N THR A 58 -2.13 -16.46 4.04
CA THR A 58 -2.54 -17.17 5.26
C THR A 58 -3.93 -16.67 5.69
N ALA A 59 -4.53 -17.30 6.69
CA ALA A 59 -5.77 -16.82 7.29
C ALA A 59 -5.57 -15.42 7.88
N ASP A 60 -4.47 -15.20 8.61
CA ASP A 60 -4.11 -13.87 9.13
C ASP A 60 -3.88 -12.88 8.00
N GLY A 61 -3.24 -13.31 6.91
CA GLY A 61 -3.02 -12.47 5.73
C GLY A 61 -4.32 -12.00 5.13
N ARG A 62 -5.34 -12.85 5.06
CA ARG A 62 -6.67 -12.45 4.54
C ARG A 62 -7.32 -11.40 5.43
N ASP A 63 -7.21 -11.56 6.74
CA ASP A 63 -7.80 -10.61 7.69
C ASP A 63 -7.09 -9.26 7.61
N VAL A 64 -5.76 -9.26 7.60
CA VAL A 64 -4.96 -8.03 7.47
C VAL A 64 -5.21 -7.37 6.12
N LEU A 65 -5.33 -8.16 5.04
CA LEU A 65 -5.62 -7.63 3.70
C LEU A 65 -6.92 -6.82 3.68
N ARG A 66 -7.99 -7.32 4.31
CA ARG A 66 -9.26 -6.59 4.34
C ARG A 66 -9.09 -5.21 4.97
N MET A 67 -8.35 -5.14 6.08
CA MET A 67 -8.07 -3.87 6.76
C MET A 67 -7.17 -2.98 5.93
N ALA A 68 -6.13 -3.53 5.30
CA ALA A 68 -5.24 -2.78 4.45
C ALA A 68 -5.96 -2.18 3.23
N GLN A 69 -6.89 -2.93 2.64
CA GLN A 69 -7.69 -2.44 1.51
C GLN A 69 -8.53 -1.22 1.91
N VAL A 70 -9.09 -1.22 3.10
CA VAL A 70 -9.85 -0.05 3.61
C VAL A 70 -8.94 1.16 3.77
N ILE A 71 -7.75 0.96 4.33
CA ILE A 71 -6.79 2.05 4.55
C ILE A 71 -6.31 2.63 3.22
N VAL A 72 -5.93 1.77 2.28
CA VAL A 72 -5.45 2.19 0.96
C VAL A 72 -6.55 2.92 0.18
N ALA A 73 -7.79 2.40 0.22
CA ALA A 73 -8.91 3.06 -0.43
C ALA A 73 -9.17 4.45 0.17
N ALA A 74 -9.12 4.57 1.49
CA ALA A 74 -9.29 5.85 2.17
C ALA A 74 -8.19 6.84 1.77
N ALA A 75 -6.94 6.38 1.65
CA ALA A 75 -5.84 7.21 1.21
C ALA A 75 -6.05 7.70 -0.23
N ASP A 76 -6.51 6.83 -1.12
CA ASP A 76 -6.81 7.19 -2.50
C ASP A 76 -7.98 8.19 -2.57
N ASP A 77 -8.97 8.05 -1.70
CA ASP A 77 -10.08 8.98 -1.60
C ASP A 77 -9.61 10.39 -1.21
N ILE A 78 -8.64 10.50 -0.31
CA ILE A 78 -8.05 11.80 0.06
C ILE A 78 -7.45 12.47 -1.17
N VAL A 79 -6.71 11.74 -1.98
CA VAL A 79 -6.08 12.29 -3.19
C VAL A 79 -7.14 12.72 -4.20
N THR A 80 -8.16 11.89 -4.42
CA THR A 80 -9.26 12.20 -5.32
C THR A 80 -10.01 13.46 -4.88
N PHE A 81 -10.32 13.53 -3.59
CA PHE A 81 -10.97 14.70 -3.00
C PHE A 81 -10.14 15.96 -3.20
N SER A 82 -8.85 15.90 -2.91
CA SER A 82 -7.97 17.06 -3.00
C SER A 82 -7.84 17.58 -4.43
N ARG A 83 -7.75 16.67 -5.41
CA ARG A 83 -7.67 17.03 -6.83
C ARG A 83 -8.94 17.70 -7.32
N ALA A 84 -10.11 17.21 -6.89
CA ALA A 84 -11.37 17.82 -7.23
C ALA A 84 -11.47 19.24 -6.65
N ARG A 85 -11.07 19.41 -5.40
CA ARG A 85 -11.05 20.73 -4.74
C ARG A 85 -10.10 21.70 -5.42
N ALA A 86 -8.90 21.24 -5.79
CA ALA A 86 -7.90 22.07 -6.44
C ALA A 86 -8.40 22.59 -7.78
N ARG A 87 -9.19 21.81 -8.54
CA ARG A 87 -9.79 22.26 -9.80
C ARG A 87 -10.87 23.30 -9.60
N GLU A 88 -11.68 23.13 -8.56
CA GLU A 88 -12.80 24.07 -8.26
C GLU A 88 -12.31 25.33 -7.60
N ARG A 89 -11.26 25.24 -6.79
CA ARG A 89 -10.81 26.32 -5.92
C ARG A 89 -9.30 26.24 -5.71
N PRO A 90 -8.50 26.64 -6.74
CA PRO A 90 -7.06 26.62 -6.62
C PRO A 90 -6.58 27.43 -5.43
N LEU A 91 -5.55 26.96 -4.71
CA LEU A 91 -4.95 27.67 -3.60
C LEU A 91 -4.31 28.96 -4.09
N LYS A 92 -4.59 30.07 -3.37
CA LYS A 92 -3.94 31.34 -3.58
C LYS A 92 -2.63 31.37 -2.83
N GLN A 93 -1.73 32.29 -3.21
CA GLN A 93 -0.45 32.45 -2.52
C GLN A 93 -0.61 32.68 -1.01
N ASP A 94 -1.59 33.47 -0.62
CA ASP A 94 -1.88 33.77 0.78
C ASP A 94 -2.27 32.52 1.57
N GLU A 95 -3.07 31.64 0.98
CA GLU A 95 -3.50 30.40 1.61
C GLU A 95 -2.33 29.46 1.81
N LEU A 96 -1.39 29.42 0.85
CA LEU A 96 -0.18 28.60 0.97
C LEU A 96 0.71 29.08 2.10
N ILE A 97 0.85 30.39 2.27
CA ILE A 97 1.63 30.99 3.37
C ILE A 97 1.02 30.65 4.72
N GLU A 98 -0.29 30.72 4.86
CA GLU A 98 -1.00 30.41 6.10
C GLU A 98 -0.84 28.94 6.51
N ARG A 99 -0.50 28.06 5.59
CA ARG A 99 -0.35 26.62 5.84
C ARG A 99 1.07 26.16 6.11
N THR A 100 2.00 27.08 6.17
CA THR A 100 3.43 26.75 6.32
C THR A 100 3.92 26.86 7.76
N TRP A 101 3.16 26.51 8.74
CA TRP A 101 3.59 26.53 10.14
C TRP A 101 3.68 25.16 10.77
#